data_cc4cea2bedb02a21355bb5b4aadd064a
#
_entry.id   cc4cea2bedb02a21355bb5b4aadd064a
#
_cell.length_a   1.000
_cell.length_b   1.000
_cell.length_c   1.000
_cell.angle_alpha   90.00
_cell.angle_beta   90.00
_cell.angle_gamma   90.00
#
_symmetry.space_group_name_H-M   'P 1'
#
loop_
_entity.id
_entity.type
_entity.pdbx_description
1 polymer ?
#
loop_
_entity_poly.entity_id
_entity_poly.type
_entity_poly.pdbx_seq_one_letter_code
_entity_poly.pdbx_strand_id
1 'polypeptide(L)'
;MRLLGLKKAIILANLLCAVSSPAMAGMLEGFVDFDGQPAALDKIFTKERWIVVMIWSHTCPICAREMSTQVKFHERHREGDIAVLGMSLDGQSDTFEAWAFSEEHSVTFPNVLADPQSVAKFFYETSGRPLKGTPTFMIFGPKRDLKAVQSGPVAPEVIERFISQHKKND
;
A
#
# COMPACT_ATOMS: atom_id res chain seq x y z
N MET A 1 -59.89 -36.30 -19.06
CA MET A 1 -58.63 -36.66 -18.41
C MET A 1 -57.53 -35.77 -18.97
N ARG A 2 -57.20 -34.69 -18.30
CA ARG A 2 -56.17 -33.71 -18.74
C ARG A 2 -54.98 -33.80 -17.75
N LEU A 3 -53.82 -34.23 -18.24
CA LEU A 3 -52.57 -34.29 -17.50
C LEU A 3 -51.92 -32.89 -17.47
N LEU A 4 -51.82 -32.34 -16.26
CA LEU A 4 -51.05 -31.09 -16.02
C LEU A 4 -49.58 -31.43 -16.00
N GLY A 5 -48.83 -30.85 -16.94
CA GLY A 5 -47.38 -30.90 -16.97
C GLY A 5 -46.76 -29.90 -15.98
N LEU A 6 -46.06 -30.44 -15.01
CA LEU A 6 -45.29 -29.66 -14.01
C LEU A 6 -43.94 -29.23 -14.59
N LYS A 7 -43.83 -27.98 -15.00
CA LYS A 7 -42.53 -27.40 -15.44
C LYS A 7 -41.68 -27.13 -14.21
N LYS A 8 -40.61 -27.92 -13.99
CA LYS A 8 -39.57 -27.65 -12.99
C LYS A 8 -38.72 -26.48 -13.50
N ALA A 9 -38.83 -25.34 -12.87
CA ALA A 9 -37.89 -24.22 -13.05
C ALA A 9 -36.61 -24.53 -12.29
N ILE A 10 -35.50 -24.73 -13.02
CA ILE A 10 -34.18 -24.84 -12.46
C ILE A 10 -33.65 -23.43 -12.25
N ILE A 11 -33.61 -22.96 -11.00
CA ILE A 11 -32.95 -21.71 -10.63
C ILE A 11 -31.47 -22.01 -10.56
N LEU A 12 -30.71 -21.58 -11.58
CA LEU A 12 -29.26 -21.54 -11.55
C LEU A 12 -28.86 -20.39 -10.63
N ALA A 13 -28.49 -20.70 -9.38
CA ALA A 13 -27.86 -19.76 -8.50
C ALA A 13 -26.41 -19.54 -8.98
N ASN A 14 -26.17 -18.43 -9.66
CA ASN A 14 -24.80 -17.95 -9.97
C ASN A 14 -24.15 -17.51 -8.67
N LEU A 15 -23.38 -18.42 -8.07
CA LEU A 15 -22.48 -18.12 -6.97
C LEU A 15 -21.31 -17.32 -7.55
N LEU A 16 -21.38 -15.97 -7.53
CA LEU A 16 -20.25 -15.11 -7.81
C LEU A 16 -19.22 -15.33 -6.70
N CYS A 17 -18.29 -16.25 -6.93
CA CYS A 17 -17.12 -16.40 -6.11
C CYS A 17 -16.23 -15.15 -6.38
N ALA A 18 -16.24 -14.20 -5.44
CA ALA A 18 -15.26 -13.11 -5.45
C ALA A 18 -13.87 -13.73 -5.28
N VAL A 19 -13.14 -13.87 -6.38
CA VAL A 19 -11.75 -14.32 -6.39
C VAL A 19 -10.93 -13.17 -5.83
N SER A 20 -10.73 -13.15 -4.52
CA SER A 20 -9.70 -12.32 -3.89
C SER A 20 -8.37 -12.77 -4.47
N SER A 21 -7.66 -11.88 -5.17
CA SER A 21 -6.35 -12.21 -5.73
C SER A 21 -5.38 -12.51 -4.59
N PRO A 22 -4.92 -13.75 -4.42
CA PRO A 22 -4.04 -14.14 -3.30
C PRO A 22 -2.62 -13.58 -3.44
N ALA A 23 -2.29 -12.96 -4.58
CA ALA A 23 -0.93 -12.56 -4.92
C ALA A 23 -0.33 -11.50 -3.98
N MET A 24 -1.13 -10.55 -3.46
CA MET A 24 -0.59 -9.51 -2.56
C MET A 24 -0.55 -9.94 -1.09
N ALA A 25 -1.44 -10.82 -0.65
CA ALA A 25 -1.48 -11.27 0.75
C ALA A 25 -0.22 -12.07 1.15
N GLY A 26 0.31 -12.90 0.23
CA GLY A 26 1.54 -13.67 0.47
C GLY A 26 2.83 -12.85 0.37
N MET A 27 2.83 -11.72 -0.36
CA MET A 27 4.02 -10.86 -0.52
C MET A 27 4.30 -10.02 0.73
N LEU A 28 3.34 -9.91 1.65
CA LEU A 28 3.40 -9.05 2.83
C LEU A 28 3.35 -9.89 4.13
N GLU A 29 3.64 -11.18 4.01
CA GLU A 29 3.85 -12.04 5.15
C GLU A 29 5.03 -11.53 5.99
N GLY A 30 4.80 -11.37 7.30
CA GLY A 30 5.79 -10.83 8.22
C GLY A 30 5.77 -9.31 8.39
N PHE A 31 4.93 -8.58 7.67
CA PHE A 31 4.71 -7.17 7.95
C PHE A 31 3.74 -7.01 9.13
N VAL A 32 4.09 -6.12 10.05
CA VAL A 32 3.31 -5.80 11.24
C VAL A 32 3.04 -4.30 11.33
N ASP A 33 2.06 -3.90 12.13
CA ASP A 33 1.90 -2.52 12.56
C ASP A 33 2.77 -2.20 13.80
N PHE A 34 2.68 -0.98 14.33
CA PHE A 34 3.43 -0.58 15.53
C PHE A 34 3.01 -1.34 16.82
N ASP A 35 1.85 -1.98 16.82
CA ASP A 35 1.38 -2.83 17.92
C ASP A 35 1.84 -4.30 17.76
N GLY A 36 2.63 -4.59 16.72
CA GLY A 36 3.12 -5.94 16.40
C GLY A 36 2.04 -6.85 15.83
N GLN A 37 0.88 -6.31 15.43
CA GLN A 37 -0.18 -7.08 14.82
C GLN A 37 0.08 -7.24 13.32
N PRO A 38 -0.33 -8.34 12.70
CA PRO A 38 -0.23 -8.52 11.27
C PRO A 38 -0.85 -7.34 10.52
N ALA A 39 -0.11 -6.76 9.60
CA ALA A 39 -0.53 -5.58 8.86
C ALA A 39 -1.82 -5.83 8.07
N ALA A 40 -2.87 -5.05 8.35
CA ALA A 40 -4.17 -5.15 7.67
C ALA A 40 -4.14 -4.43 6.31
N LEU A 41 -3.28 -4.89 5.41
CA LEU A 41 -2.99 -4.22 4.13
C LEU A 41 -4.17 -4.26 3.15
N ASP A 42 -5.08 -5.22 3.29
CA ASP A 42 -6.35 -5.26 2.57
C ASP A 42 -7.25 -4.05 2.87
N LYS A 43 -7.15 -3.48 4.08
CA LYS A 43 -7.85 -2.24 4.46
C LYS A 43 -7.21 -1.00 3.85
N ILE A 44 -5.90 -1.03 3.62
CA ILE A 44 -5.12 0.08 3.04
C ILE A 44 -5.18 0.00 1.52
N PHE A 45 -5.00 -1.19 0.95
CA PHE A 45 -5.09 -1.47 -0.48
C PHE A 45 -6.54 -1.72 -0.93
N THR A 46 -7.43 -0.76 -0.72
CA THR A 46 -8.78 -0.82 -1.29
C THR A 46 -8.74 -0.70 -2.82
N LYS A 47 -9.69 -1.34 -3.51
CA LYS A 47 -9.67 -1.48 -4.99
C LYS A 47 -9.78 -0.16 -5.77
N GLU A 48 -10.16 0.92 -5.13
CA GLU A 48 -10.55 2.17 -5.81
C GLU A 48 -9.58 3.33 -5.57
N ARG A 49 -8.48 3.10 -4.84
CA ARG A 49 -7.53 4.16 -4.49
C ARG A 49 -6.17 3.92 -5.12
N TRP A 50 -5.55 4.99 -5.56
CA TRP A 50 -4.11 5.05 -5.78
C TRP A 50 -3.40 4.94 -4.43
N ILE A 51 -2.26 4.25 -4.39
CA ILE A 51 -1.51 4.09 -3.16
C ILE A 51 -0.08 4.53 -3.39
N VAL A 52 0.35 5.45 -2.55
CA VAL A 52 1.74 5.94 -2.51
C VAL A 52 2.40 5.30 -1.30
N VAL A 53 3.29 4.35 -1.54
CA VAL A 53 4.10 3.72 -0.50
C VAL A 53 5.40 4.48 -0.36
N MET A 54 5.74 4.93 0.85
CA MET A 54 7.03 5.49 1.21
C MET A 54 7.81 4.46 2.02
N ILE A 55 8.87 3.89 1.44
CA ILE A 55 9.81 3.03 2.17
C ILE A 55 10.80 3.93 2.91
N TRP A 56 10.91 3.74 4.22
CA TRP A 56 11.68 4.62 5.09
C TRP A 56 12.39 3.86 6.24
N SER A 57 13.25 4.53 7.01
CA SER A 57 13.84 4.05 8.25
C SER A 57 14.00 5.21 9.23
N HIS A 58 13.93 4.93 10.54
CA HIS A 58 14.12 5.93 11.59
C HIS A 58 15.54 6.53 11.55
N THR A 59 16.52 5.77 11.08
CA THR A 59 17.91 6.24 10.95
C THR A 59 18.18 7.04 9.68
N CYS A 60 17.19 7.27 8.82
CA CYS A 60 17.35 7.94 7.53
C CYS A 60 17.14 9.46 7.64
N PRO A 61 18.18 10.31 7.58
CA PRO A 61 18.02 11.77 7.71
C PRO A 61 17.26 12.41 6.57
N ILE A 62 17.24 11.80 5.38
CA ILE A 62 16.44 12.28 4.25
C ILE A 62 14.98 11.98 4.50
N CYS A 63 14.66 10.80 5.07
CA CYS A 63 13.29 10.44 5.43
C CYS A 63 12.71 11.42 6.46
N ALA A 64 13.49 11.80 7.49
CA ALA A 64 13.09 12.80 8.48
C ALA A 64 12.66 14.13 7.83
N ARG A 65 13.41 14.60 6.85
CA ARG A 65 13.06 15.84 6.12
C ARG A 65 11.81 15.70 5.25
N GLU A 66 11.56 14.51 4.71
CA GLU A 66 10.41 14.24 3.84
C GLU A 66 9.10 14.03 4.62
N MET A 67 9.15 13.55 5.89
CA MET A 67 7.96 13.15 6.64
C MET A 67 6.90 14.24 6.72
N SER A 68 7.25 15.47 7.08
CA SER A 68 6.28 16.57 7.18
C SER A 68 5.59 16.88 5.86
N THR A 69 6.30 16.71 4.75
CA THR A 69 5.79 16.91 3.40
C THR A 69 4.80 15.79 3.03
N GLN A 70 5.14 14.55 3.38
CA GLN A 70 4.26 13.40 3.13
C GLN A 70 3.03 13.38 4.05
N VAL A 71 3.15 13.85 5.29
CA VAL A 71 2.00 14.07 6.19
C VAL A 71 1.02 15.07 5.57
N LYS A 72 1.49 16.23 5.11
CA LYS A 72 0.64 17.22 4.44
C LYS A 72 0.01 16.68 3.15
N PHE A 73 0.73 15.87 2.40
CA PHE A 73 0.21 15.19 1.23
C PHE A 73 -0.91 14.21 1.61
N HIS A 74 -0.69 13.37 2.62
CA HIS A 74 -1.70 12.46 3.15
C HIS A 74 -2.97 13.19 3.58
N GLU A 75 -2.85 14.25 4.39
CA GLU A 75 -3.99 15.00 4.89
C GLU A 75 -4.81 15.66 3.76
N ARG A 76 -4.16 16.18 2.71
CA ARG A 76 -4.87 16.72 1.54
C ARG A 76 -5.69 15.67 0.79
N HIS A 77 -5.25 14.40 0.82
CA HIS A 77 -5.86 13.31 0.05
C HIS A 77 -6.63 12.31 0.90
N ARG A 78 -6.75 12.56 2.20
CA ARG A 78 -7.31 11.62 3.19
C ARG A 78 -8.68 11.08 2.79
N GLU A 79 -9.58 11.95 2.36
CA GLU A 79 -10.94 11.60 1.92
C GLU A 79 -11.03 11.37 0.39
N GLY A 80 -9.92 11.46 -0.30
CA GLY A 80 -9.84 11.32 -1.75
C GLY A 80 -9.49 9.90 -2.21
N ASP A 81 -9.07 9.83 -3.43
CA ASP A 81 -8.72 8.59 -4.12
C ASP A 81 -7.21 8.24 -4.10
N ILE A 82 -6.43 8.96 -3.28
CA ILE A 82 -5.01 8.67 -3.02
C ILE A 82 -4.86 8.31 -1.55
N ALA A 83 -4.19 7.21 -1.27
CA ALA A 83 -3.77 6.80 0.06
C ALA A 83 -2.24 6.84 0.17
N VAL A 84 -1.73 7.16 1.36
CA VAL A 84 -0.31 7.05 1.68
C VAL A 84 -0.13 5.89 2.66
N LEU A 85 0.93 5.12 2.46
CA LEU A 85 1.36 4.05 3.36
C LEU A 85 2.86 4.21 3.63
N GLY A 86 3.24 4.29 4.88
CA GLY A 86 4.63 4.14 5.29
C GLY A 86 5.01 2.66 5.38
N MET A 87 6.22 2.34 4.93
CA MET A 87 6.79 0.99 5.04
C MET A 87 8.20 1.12 5.64
N SER A 88 8.31 0.81 6.93
CA SER A 88 9.59 0.91 7.65
C SER A 88 10.46 -0.33 7.41
N LEU A 89 11.76 -0.09 7.25
CA LEU A 89 12.80 -1.13 7.20
C LEU A 89 13.26 -1.58 8.60
N ASP A 90 12.76 -0.96 9.68
CA ASP A 90 13.36 -1.06 11.00
C ASP A 90 13.04 -2.39 11.70
N GLY A 91 12.06 -3.15 11.16
CA GLY A 91 11.71 -4.48 11.66
C GLY A 91 11.08 -4.45 13.05
N GLN A 92 10.92 -5.64 13.63
CA GLN A 92 10.33 -5.77 14.96
C GLN A 92 11.32 -5.41 16.08
N SER A 93 12.63 -5.51 15.84
CA SER A 93 13.66 -5.15 16.84
C SER A 93 13.66 -3.67 17.19
N ASP A 94 13.38 -2.82 16.21
CA ASP A 94 13.46 -1.37 16.36
C ASP A 94 12.06 -0.72 16.21
N THR A 95 11.00 -1.46 16.60
CA THR A 95 9.61 -0.98 16.53
C THR A 95 9.40 0.28 17.36
N PHE A 96 10.00 0.34 18.57
CA PHE A 96 9.89 1.51 19.44
C PHE A 96 10.54 2.75 18.80
N GLU A 97 11.73 2.61 18.21
CA GLU A 97 12.44 3.69 17.55
C GLU A 97 11.70 4.18 16.31
N ALA A 98 11.14 3.24 15.53
CA ALA A 98 10.30 3.57 14.38
C ALA A 98 9.00 4.27 14.79
N TRP A 99 8.37 3.83 15.86
CA TRP A 99 7.20 4.49 16.43
C TRP A 99 7.55 5.89 16.95
N ALA A 100 8.61 6.03 17.77
CA ALA A 100 9.06 7.31 18.31
C ALA A 100 9.40 8.31 17.20
N PHE A 101 10.05 7.86 16.12
CA PHE A 101 10.29 8.67 14.93
C PHE A 101 8.98 9.12 14.28
N SER A 102 7.98 8.24 14.15
CA SER A 102 6.66 8.60 13.63
C SER A 102 5.97 9.66 14.47
N GLU A 103 6.01 9.54 15.81
CA GLU A 103 5.44 10.52 16.74
C GLU A 103 6.17 11.87 16.65
N GLU A 104 7.52 11.87 16.64
CA GLU A 104 8.32 13.08 16.50
C GLU A 104 7.97 13.86 15.23
N HIS A 105 7.70 13.16 14.15
CA HIS A 105 7.35 13.78 12.87
C HIS A 105 5.84 13.92 12.64
N SER A 106 5.01 13.64 13.65
CA SER A 106 3.53 13.73 13.61
C SER A 106 2.94 12.97 12.41
N VAL A 107 3.41 11.75 12.17
CA VAL A 107 2.97 10.93 11.04
C VAL A 107 1.54 10.47 11.28
N THR A 108 0.62 10.82 10.36
CA THR A 108 -0.82 10.51 10.44
C THR A 108 -1.26 9.43 9.47
N PHE A 109 -0.42 9.06 8.49
CA PHE A 109 -0.73 7.95 7.59
C PHE A 109 -0.35 6.60 8.21
N PRO A 110 -1.04 5.50 7.82
CA PRO A 110 -0.75 4.17 8.33
C PRO A 110 0.68 3.73 7.99
N ASN A 111 1.28 2.98 8.91
CA ASN A 111 2.62 2.41 8.73
C ASN A 111 2.61 0.90 8.94
N VAL A 112 3.50 0.24 8.22
CA VAL A 112 3.85 -1.16 8.42
C VAL A 112 5.35 -1.31 8.55
N LEU A 113 5.77 -2.32 9.30
CA LEU A 113 7.17 -2.59 9.59
C LEU A 113 7.52 -4.02 9.17
N ALA A 114 8.68 -4.19 8.61
CA ALA A 114 9.30 -5.50 8.42
C ALA A 114 10.82 -5.35 8.45
N ASP A 115 11.53 -6.47 8.60
CA ASP A 115 12.98 -6.46 8.48
C ASP A 115 13.45 -6.03 7.08
N PRO A 116 14.69 -5.52 6.95
CA PRO A 116 15.20 -5.00 5.68
C PRO A 116 15.15 -6.02 4.54
N GLN A 117 15.34 -7.30 4.84
CA GLN A 117 15.32 -8.37 3.83
C GLN A 117 13.91 -8.59 3.29
N SER A 118 12.91 -8.60 4.18
CA SER A 118 11.50 -8.74 3.80
C SER A 118 11.02 -7.57 2.93
N VAL A 119 11.37 -6.33 3.30
CA VAL A 119 11.04 -5.16 2.49
C VAL A 119 11.79 -5.17 1.14
N ALA A 120 13.06 -5.53 1.13
CA ALA A 120 13.83 -5.64 -0.10
C ALA A 120 13.29 -6.73 -1.03
N LYS A 121 12.86 -7.87 -0.46
CA LYS A 121 12.19 -8.94 -1.21
C LYS A 121 10.88 -8.45 -1.82
N PHE A 122 9.99 -7.87 -1.01
CA PHE A 122 8.75 -7.27 -1.49
C PHE A 122 8.99 -6.28 -2.64
N PHE A 123 9.96 -5.36 -2.45
CA PHE A 123 10.30 -4.38 -3.46
C PHE A 123 10.80 -5.02 -4.75
N TYR A 124 11.67 -6.03 -4.66
CA TYR A 124 12.20 -6.73 -5.83
C TYR A 124 11.12 -7.53 -6.57
N GLU A 125 10.29 -8.28 -5.86
CA GLU A 125 9.21 -9.08 -6.44
C GLU A 125 8.16 -8.19 -7.13
N THR A 126 7.95 -6.98 -6.61
CA THR A 126 6.99 -6.03 -7.16
C THR A 126 7.54 -5.20 -8.32
N SER A 127 8.81 -4.77 -8.23
CA SER A 127 9.40 -3.82 -9.18
C SER A 127 10.36 -4.43 -10.19
N GLY A 128 10.84 -5.65 -9.94
CA GLY A 128 11.94 -6.28 -10.70
C GLY A 128 13.30 -5.62 -10.47
N ARG A 129 13.46 -4.75 -9.46
CA ARG A 129 14.67 -3.95 -9.20
C ARG A 129 15.14 -4.11 -7.75
N PRO A 130 16.46 -4.02 -7.48
CA PRO A 130 16.94 -4.00 -6.10
C PRO A 130 16.58 -2.67 -5.41
N LEU A 131 16.20 -2.75 -4.13
CA LEU A 131 16.02 -1.59 -3.28
C LEU A 131 17.40 -0.97 -3.00
N LYS A 132 17.59 0.30 -3.36
CA LYS A 132 18.89 0.98 -3.23
C LYS A 132 19.06 1.76 -1.93
N GLY A 133 17.95 2.08 -1.25
CA GLY A 133 17.94 2.85 0.00
C GLY A 133 16.64 3.59 0.24
N THR A 134 16.65 4.43 1.25
CA THR A 134 15.49 5.22 1.70
C THR A 134 15.74 6.73 1.58
N PRO A 135 14.71 7.55 1.36
CA PRO A 135 13.36 7.10 1.03
C PRO A 135 13.28 6.49 -0.36
N THR A 136 12.38 5.54 -0.56
CA THR A 136 11.99 5.07 -1.89
C THR A 136 10.47 5.06 -1.96
N PHE A 137 9.93 5.58 -3.05
CA PHE A 137 8.48 5.66 -3.27
C PHE A 137 8.04 4.63 -4.33
N MET A 138 6.91 3.98 -4.07
CA MET A 138 6.22 3.13 -5.02
C MET A 138 4.80 3.66 -5.20
N ILE A 139 4.33 3.76 -6.43
CA ILE A 139 2.99 4.23 -6.75
C ILE A 139 2.22 3.09 -7.38
N PHE A 140 1.12 2.68 -6.74
CA PHE A 140 0.22 1.65 -7.23
C PHE A 140 -1.08 2.26 -7.74
N GLY A 141 -1.57 1.75 -8.85
CA GLY A 141 -2.90 2.08 -9.37
C GLY A 141 -4.03 1.41 -8.59
N PRO A 142 -5.30 1.79 -8.87
CA PRO A 142 -6.49 1.21 -8.22
C PRO A 142 -6.60 -0.31 -8.40
N LYS A 143 -6.03 -0.85 -9.48
CA LYS A 143 -5.97 -2.30 -9.75
C LYS A 143 -4.83 -3.02 -9.03
N ARG A 144 -4.11 -2.32 -8.12
CA ARG A 144 -2.97 -2.82 -7.36
C ARG A 144 -1.73 -3.15 -8.21
N ASP A 145 -1.65 -2.62 -9.40
CA ASP A 145 -0.51 -2.73 -10.28
C ASP A 145 0.49 -1.60 -10.00
N LEU A 146 1.75 -1.93 -9.99
CA LEU A 146 2.81 -0.95 -9.82
C LEU A 146 2.90 -0.05 -11.05
N LYS A 147 2.75 1.24 -10.86
CA LYS A 147 2.81 2.25 -11.93
C LYS A 147 4.16 2.98 -11.97
N ALA A 148 4.78 3.24 -10.82
CA ALA A 148 6.06 3.92 -10.76
C ALA A 148 6.86 3.57 -9.51
N VAL A 149 8.19 3.77 -9.62
CA VAL A 149 9.15 3.71 -8.52
C VAL A 149 10.07 4.93 -8.62
N GLN A 150 10.28 5.61 -7.49
CA GLN A 150 11.21 6.71 -7.37
C GLN A 150 12.11 6.52 -6.15
N SER A 151 13.41 6.40 -6.35
CA SER A 151 14.39 6.41 -5.26
C SER A 151 14.81 7.84 -4.93
N GLY A 152 14.96 8.14 -3.64
CA GLY A 152 15.20 9.48 -3.13
C GLY A 152 13.92 10.28 -2.92
N PRO A 153 14.05 11.54 -2.47
CA PRO A 153 12.92 12.42 -2.19
C PRO A 153 12.12 12.73 -3.44
N VAL A 154 10.81 12.93 -3.28
CA VAL A 154 9.91 13.32 -4.38
C VAL A 154 8.88 14.32 -3.88
N ALA A 155 8.76 15.43 -4.60
CA ALA A 155 7.76 16.45 -4.28
C ALA A 155 6.33 15.91 -4.54
N PRO A 156 5.38 16.18 -3.63
CA PRO A 156 3.98 15.75 -3.78
C PRO A 156 3.35 16.14 -5.12
N GLU A 157 3.68 17.31 -5.64
CA GLU A 157 3.15 17.83 -6.90
C GLU A 157 3.58 16.97 -8.12
N VAL A 158 4.74 16.30 -8.00
CA VAL A 158 5.20 15.34 -9.03
C VAL A 158 4.35 14.08 -8.97
N ILE A 159 4.06 13.59 -7.76
CA ILE A 159 3.18 12.43 -7.54
C ILE A 159 1.77 12.73 -8.06
N GLU A 160 1.20 13.87 -7.67
CA GLU A 160 -0.15 14.30 -8.09
C GLU A 160 -0.25 14.42 -9.62
N ARG A 161 0.74 15.03 -10.24
CA ARG A 161 0.80 15.15 -11.71
C ARG A 161 0.87 13.79 -12.39
N PHE A 162 1.72 12.89 -11.88
CA PHE A 162 1.85 11.53 -12.39
C PHE A 162 0.51 10.79 -12.31
N ILE A 163 -0.14 10.80 -11.16
CA ILE A 163 -1.44 10.15 -10.95
C ILE A 163 -2.51 10.75 -11.88
N SER A 164 -2.57 12.10 -11.97
CA SER A 164 -3.54 12.79 -12.83
C SER A 164 -3.39 12.43 -14.31
N GLN A 165 -2.17 12.22 -14.78
CA GLN A 165 -1.90 11.81 -16.16
C GLN A 165 -2.34 10.37 -16.43
N HIS A 166 -2.16 9.47 -15.45
CA HIS A 166 -2.53 8.06 -15.59
C HIS A 166 -4.03 7.82 -15.47
N LYS A 167 -4.75 8.60 -14.65
CA LYS A 167 -6.22 8.57 -14.58
C LYS A 167 -6.93 8.88 -15.91
N LYS A 168 -6.30 9.63 -16.78
CA LYS A 168 -6.88 9.97 -18.10
C LYS A 168 -6.72 8.86 -19.14
N ASN A 169 -5.86 7.89 -18.85
CA ASN A 169 -5.46 6.83 -19.78
C ASN A 169 -5.99 5.44 -19.38
N ASP A 170 -6.60 5.31 -18.18
CA ASP A 170 -7.26 4.09 -17.66
C ASP A 170 -8.79 4.17 -17.87
#